data_94fa5d4ea21181e5bdacf9ca4fdaab00
#
_entry.id   94fa5d4ea21181e5bdacf9ca4fdaab00
#
_cell.length_a   1.000
_cell.length_b   1.000
_cell.length_c   1.000
_cell.angle_alpha   90.00
_cell.angle_beta   90.00
_cell.angle_gamma   90.00
#
_symmetry.space_group_name_H-M   'P 1'
#
loop_
_entity.id
_entity.type
_entity.pdbx_description
1 polymer ?
#
loop_
_entity_poly.entity_id
_entity_poly.type
_entity_poly.pdbx_seq_one_letter_code
_entity_poly.pdbx_strand_id
1 'polypeptide(L)'
;GVGAPFGVAAKLLSPERTVWIIQGDGAFGLNGMDFDTALRFKLPMICVVGNDSAWGQIRIPQVAMFGEDKSPGTLLAPTRYDRIVEALGGYGEQVTEPSQIRPALERALASRTVACVNVMLDPQAPVTAGAMGYAV
;
A
#
# COMPACT_ATOMS: atom_id res chain seq x y z
N GLY A 1 -3.14 6.27 -7.16
CA GLY A 1 -2.05 5.32 -7.22
C GLY A 1 -0.76 5.86 -7.81
N VAL A 2 -0.23 6.96 -7.26
CA VAL A 2 1.07 7.53 -7.71
C VAL A 2 2.22 7.21 -6.74
N GLY A 3 1.98 6.40 -5.72
CA GLY A 3 2.96 6.13 -4.65
C GLY A 3 4.27 5.54 -5.17
N ALA A 4 4.20 4.47 -5.95
CA ALA A 4 5.39 3.79 -6.46
C ALA A 4 6.23 4.69 -7.38
N PRO A 5 5.69 5.33 -8.45
CA PRO A 5 6.48 6.21 -9.32
C PRO A 5 7.01 7.43 -8.57
N PHE A 6 6.26 8.00 -7.62
CA PHE A 6 6.76 9.11 -6.81
C PHE A 6 7.87 8.67 -5.85
N GLY A 7 7.79 7.45 -5.31
CA GLY A 7 8.86 6.86 -4.52
C GLY A 7 10.16 6.69 -5.32
N VAL A 8 10.05 6.22 -6.57
CA VAL A 8 11.20 6.13 -7.50
C VAL A 8 11.83 7.51 -7.70
N ALA A 9 11.03 8.52 -8.04
CA ALA A 9 11.51 9.87 -8.25
C ALA A 9 12.14 10.47 -6.97
N ALA A 10 11.50 10.29 -5.81
CA ALA A 10 12.01 10.77 -4.54
C ALA A 10 13.37 10.14 -4.19
N LYS A 11 13.51 8.82 -4.43
CA LYS A 11 14.75 8.11 -4.14
C LYS A 11 15.89 8.50 -5.09
N LEU A 12 15.58 8.78 -6.35
CA LEU A 12 16.56 9.29 -7.31
C LEU A 12 17.06 10.70 -6.93
N LEU A 13 16.15 11.57 -6.50
CA LEU A 13 16.47 12.94 -6.11
C LEU A 13 17.16 13.03 -4.73
N SER A 14 16.96 12.05 -3.87
CA SER A 14 17.49 12.04 -2.50
C SER A 14 17.99 10.64 -2.14
N PRO A 15 19.10 10.17 -2.75
CA PRO A 15 19.57 8.80 -2.61
C PRO A 15 19.94 8.41 -1.16
N GLU A 16 20.33 9.39 -0.33
CA GLU A 16 20.70 9.16 1.06
C GLU A 16 19.50 9.04 2.01
N ARG A 17 18.31 9.46 1.56
CA ARG A 17 17.12 9.42 2.41
C ARG A 17 16.41 8.08 2.32
N THR A 18 15.84 7.66 3.45
CA THR A 18 14.87 6.57 3.46
C THR A 18 13.55 7.06 2.87
N VAL A 19 13.08 6.40 1.81
CA VAL A 19 11.80 6.70 1.18
C VAL A 19 10.76 5.73 1.68
N TRP A 20 9.68 6.25 2.24
CA TRP A 20 8.50 5.50 2.67
C TRP A 20 7.33 5.86 1.77
N ILE A 21 6.64 4.83 1.28
CA ILE A 21 5.39 4.94 0.54
C ILE A 21 4.30 4.34 1.43
N ILE A 22 3.25 5.08 1.70
CA ILE A 22 2.07 4.58 2.42
C ILE A 22 0.90 4.68 1.46
N GLN A 23 0.27 3.57 1.12
CA GLN A 23 -0.82 3.52 0.17
C GLN A 23 -1.79 2.38 0.47
N GLY A 24 -3.00 2.47 -0.07
CA GLY A 24 -3.97 1.38 -0.03
C GLY A 24 -3.67 0.31 -1.09
N ASP A 25 -4.31 -0.83 -0.95
CA ASP A 25 -4.24 -1.97 -1.88
C ASP A 25 -4.74 -1.61 -3.29
N GLY A 26 -5.85 -0.89 -3.40
CA GLY A 26 -6.33 -0.38 -4.68
C GLY A 26 -5.32 0.56 -5.36
N ALA A 27 -4.65 1.41 -4.60
CA ALA A 27 -3.61 2.31 -5.12
C ALA A 27 -2.38 1.53 -5.60
N PHE A 28 -1.99 0.45 -4.89
CA PHE A 28 -0.92 -0.45 -5.33
C PHE A 28 -1.24 -1.07 -6.68
N GLY A 29 -2.48 -1.50 -6.90
CA GLY A 29 -2.92 -2.13 -8.14
C GLY A 29 -2.74 -1.27 -9.40
N LEU A 30 -2.67 0.05 -9.26
CA LEU A 30 -2.51 0.97 -10.39
C LEU A 30 -1.08 1.03 -10.94
N ASN A 31 -0.07 1.04 -10.08
CA ASN A 31 1.33 1.26 -10.46
C ASN A 31 2.32 0.33 -9.71
N GLY A 32 1.85 -0.80 -9.20
CA GLY A 32 2.71 -1.73 -8.44
C GLY A 32 3.89 -2.27 -9.24
N MET A 33 3.81 -2.31 -10.58
CA MET A 33 4.91 -2.75 -11.43
C MET A 33 6.08 -1.75 -11.48
N ASP A 34 5.91 -0.51 -11.02
CA ASP A 34 7.03 0.43 -10.89
C ASP A 34 8.06 -0.01 -9.81
N PHE A 35 7.70 -0.96 -8.95
CA PHE A 35 8.67 -1.58 -8.05
C PHE A 35 9.71 -2.43 -8.78
N ASP A 36 9.38 -3.01 -9.96
CA ASP A 36 10.38 -3.61 -10.86
C ASP A 36 11.41 -2.55 -11.31
N THR A 37 10.95 -1.37 -11.69
CA THR A 37 11.84 -0.26 -12.04
C THR A 37 12.76 0.11 -10.87
N ALA A 38 12.21 0.24 -9.66
CA ALA A 38 13.00 0.54 -8.48
C ALA A 38 14.07 -0.54 -8.20
N LEU A 39 13.74 -1.81 -8.37
CA LEU A 39 14.68 -2.92 -8.20
C LEU A 39 15.78 -2.90 -9.24
N ARG A 40 15.44 -2.72 -10.52
CA ARG A 40 16.42 -2.65 -11.61
C ARG A 40 17.42 -1.52 -11.43
N PHE A 41 16.97 -0.37 -10.90
CA PHE A 41 17.82 0.78 -10.64
C PHE A 41 18.43 0.79 -9.24
N LYS A 42 18.22 -0.27 -8.45
CA LYS A 42 18.74 -0.42 -7.07
C LYS A 42 18.37 0.77 -6.17
N LEU A 43 17.11 1.15 -6.20
CA LEU A 43 16.52 2.25 -5.43
C LEU A 43 15.78 1.68 -4.20
N PRO A 44 16.45 1.46 -3.06
CA PRO A 44 15.81 0.90 -1.88
C PRO A 44 14.74 1.86 -1.35
N MET A 45 13.52 1.34 -1.18
CA MET A 45 12.38 2.05 -0.62
C MET A 45 11.44 1.09 0.08
N ILE A 46 10.60 1.57 0.96
CA ILE A 46 9.70 0.76 1.74
C ILE A 46 8.26 1.18 1.43
N CYS A 47 7.46 0.25 0.93
CA CYS A 47 6.04 0.41 0.70
C CYS A 47 5.26 -0.27 1.83
N VAL A 48 4.40 0.48 2.50
CA VAL A 48 3.42 -0.04 3.43
C VAL A 48 2.07 0.00 2.73
N VAL A 49 1.46 -1.17 2.54
CA VAL A 49 0.15 -1.31 1.93
C VAL A 49 -0.88 -1.53 3.04
N GLY A 50 -1.81 -0.59 3.22
CA GLY A 50 -3.00 -0.81 4.01
C GLY A 50 -4.01 -1.59 3.16
N ASN A 51 -4.25 -2.85 3.50
CA ASN A 51 -5.03 -3.79 2.70
C ASN A 51 -6.34 -4.13 3.41
N ASP A 52 -7.43 -3.48 2.99
CA ASP A 52 -8.80 -3.78 3.41
C ASP A 52 -9.57 -4.61 2.38
N SER A 53 -8.89 -5.11 1.36
CA SER A 53 -9.44 -5.86 0.22
C SER A 53 -10.55 -5.07 -0.52
N ALA A 54 -10.40 -3.74 -0.60
CA ALA A 54 -11.35 -2.86 -1.24
C ALA A 54 -10.72 -1.57 -1.76
N TRP A 55 -11.39 -0.91 -2.67
CA TRP A 55 -11.21 0.50 -2.95
C TRP A 55 -11.91 1.33 -1.86
N GLY A 56 -11.52 1.14 -0.59
CA GLY A 56 -12.26 1.62 0.57
C GLY A 56 -12.65 3.09 0.48
N GLN A 57 -11.70 3.96 0.11
CA GLN A 57 -11.95 5.40 -0.07
C GLN A 57 -13.02 5.71 -1.13
N ILE A 58 -13.17 4.87 -2.15
CA ILE A 58 -14.19 5.02 -3.20
C ILE A 58 -15.47 4.32 -2.79
N ARG A 59 -15.36 3.11 -2.20
CA ARG A 59 -16.50 2.27 -1.82
C ARG A 59 -17.38 2.94 -0.77
N ILE A 60 -16.78 3.46 0.31
CA ILE A 60 -17.52 4.04 1.43
C ILE A 60 -18.51 5.11 0.97
N PRO A 61 -18.12 6.17 0.23
CA PRO A 61 -19.05 7.16 -0.26
C PRO A 61 -20.04 6.61 -1.30
N GLN A 62 -19.63 5.66 -2.15
CA GLN A 62 -20.56 5.05 -3.10
C GLN A 62 -21.68 4.29 -2.40
N VAL A 63 -21.34 3.46 -1.42
CA VAL A 63 -22.33 2.72 -0.63
C VAL A 63 -23.26 3.67 0.12
N ALA A 64 -22.71 4.73 0.72
CA ALA A 64 -23.51 5.72 1.44
C ALA A 64 -24.49 6.48 0.55
N MET A 65 -24.10 6.80 -0.70
CA MET A 65 -24.94 7.58 -1.63
C MET A 65 -25.90 6.71 -2.43
N PHE A 66 -25.51 5.50 -2.83
CA PHE A 66 -26.22 4.71 -3.83
C PHE A 66 -26.65 3.33 -3.35
N GLY A 67 -26.17 2.89 -2.20
CA GLY A 67 -26.41 1.56 -1.65
C GLY A 67 -25.38 0.52 -2.12
N GLU A 68 -25.33 -0.60 -1.39
CA GLU A 68 -24.39 -1.70 -1.62
C GLU A 68 -24.48 -2.26 -3.05
N ASP A 69 -25.70 -2.49 -3.52
CA ASP A 69 -25.96 -3.07 -4.85
C ASP A 69 -25.49 -2.20 -6.02
N LYS A 70 -25.22 -0.92 -5.76
CA LYS A 70 -24.78 0.04 -6.78
C LYS A 70 -23.32 0.46 -6.62
N SER A 71 -22.53 -0.36 -5.97
CA SER A 71 -21.09 -0.16 -5.76
C SER A 71 -20.24 -1.28 -6.38
N PRO A 72 -20.46 -1.61 -7.69
CA PRO A 72 -19.77 -2.70 -8.34
C PRO A 72 -18.26 -2.40 -8.49
N GLY A 73 -17.44 -3.46 -8.45
CA GLY A 73 -16.00 -3.36 -8.73
C GLY A 73 -15.17 -2.70 -7.61
N THR A 74 -15.78 -2.39 -6.47
CA THR A 74 -15.08 -1.73 -5.36
C THR A 74 -14.53 -2.70 -4.32
N LEU A 75 -14.92 -3.97 -4.37
CA LEU A 75 -14.31 -5.04 -3.59
C LEU A 75 -13.14 -5.64 -4.36
N LEU A 76 -12.05 -5.92 -3.67
CA LEU A 76 -10.86 -6.58 -4.19
C LEU A 76 -10.70 -7.95 -3.53
N ALA A 77 -9.87 -8.80 -4.12
CA ALA A 77 -9.45 -10.04 -3.47
C ALA A 77 -8.43 -9.73 -2.35
N PRO A 78 -8.30 -10.61 -1.34
CA PRO A 78 -7.27 -10.49 -0.31
C PRO A 78 -5.89 -10.82 -0.87
N THR A 79 -5.40 -9.93 -1.73
CA THR A 79 -4.16 -10.13 -2.48
C THR A 79 -2.93 -9.96 -1.61
N ARG A 80 -1.94 -10.81 -1.82
CA ARG A 80 -0.63 -10.80 -1.19
C ARG A 80 0.31 -9.86 -1.95
N TYR A 81 0.17 -8.55 -1.74
CA TYR A 81 1.00 -7.53 -2.40
C TYR A 81 2.49 -7.63 -2.03
N ASP A 82 2.79 -8.09 -0.83
CA ASP A 82 4.13 -8.45 -0.39
C ASP A 82 4.77 -9.52 -1.28
N ARG A 83 4.01 -10.56 -1.66
CA ARG A 83 4.50 -11.62 -2.55
C ARG A 83 4.76 -11.13 -3.98
N ILE A 84 4.04 -10.12 -4.43
CA ILE A 84 4.32 -9.52 -5.75
C ILE A 84 5.72 -8.89 -5.73
N VAL A 85 6.05 -8.12 -4.71
CA VAL A 85 7.38 -7.48 -4.60
C VAL A 85 8.48 -8.53 -4.38
N GLU A 86 8.23 -9.60 -3.62
CA GLU A 86 9.16 -10.74 -3.52
C GLU A 86 9.42 -11.41 -4.88
N ALA A 87 8.37 -11.63 -5.66
CA ALA A 87 8.49 -12.24 -6.99
C ALA A 87 9.31 -11.36 -7.96
N LEU A 88 9.31 -10.05 -7.76
CA LEU A 88 10.16 -9.12 -8.50
C LEU A 88 11.62 -9.10 -8.00
N GLY A 89 11.92 -9.76 -6.88
CA GLY A 89 13.26 -9.82 -6.27
C GLY A 89 13.47 -8.86 -5.08
N GLY A 90 12.40 -8.25 -4.56
CA GLY A 90 12.42 -7.41 -3.37
C GLY A 90 12.17 -8.19 -2.07
N TYR A 91 11.92 -7.46 -0.99
CA TYR A 91 11.52 -8.00 0.30
C TYR A 91 10.01 -7.86 0.49
N GLY A 92 9.33 -8.90 0.94
CA GLY A 92 7.90 -8.88 1.22
C GLY A 92 7.58 -9.45 2.59
N GLU A 93 6.60 -8.84 3.28
CA GLU A 93 6.08 -9.36 4.54
C GLU A 93 4.61 -8.99 4.71
N GLN A 94 3.80 -9.96 5.17
CA GLN A 94 2.42 -9.71 5.56
C GLN A 94 2.32 -9.54 7.07
N VAL A 95 1.52 -8.56 7.48
CA VAL A 95 1.20 -8.26 8.87
C VAL A 95 -0.30 -8.41 9.07
N THR A 96 -0.70 -9.21 10.07
CA THR A 96 -2.10 -9.47 10.41
C THR A 96 -2.46 -8.96 11.81
N GLU A 97 -1.46 -8.65 12.64
CA GLU A 97 -1.64 -8.19 14.01
C GLU A 97 -0.90 -6.87 14.24
N PRO A 98 -1.48 -5.91 14.98
CA PRO A 98 -0.84 -4.61 15.22
C PRO A 98 0.56 -4.71 15.85
N SER A 99 0.77 -5.70 16.71
CA SER A 99 2.08 -5.92 17.37
C SER A 99 3.20 -6.28 16.39
N GLN A 100 2.86 -6.79 15.20
CA GLN A 100 3.83 -7.17 14.15
C GLN A 100 4.29 -5.97 13.31
N ILE A 101 3.56 -4.85 13.32
CA ILE A 101 3.84 -3.71 12.42
C ILE A 101 5.28 -3.19 12.61
N ARG A 102 5.63 -2.80 13.84
CA ARG A 102 6.97 -2.25 14.10
C ARG A 102 8.09 -3.23 13.74
N PRO A 103 8.08 -4.50 14.18
CA PRO A 103 9.10 -5.47 13.80
C PRO A 103 9.20 -5.69 12.28
N ALA A 104 8.08 -5.69 11.57
CA ALA A 104 8.06 -5.83 10.11
C ALA A 104 8.71 -4.63 9.41
N LEU A 105 8.41 -3.40 9.86
CA LEU A 105 9.03 -2.19 9.32
C LEU A 105 10.54 -2.16 9.57
N GLU A 106 11.00 -2.62 10.73
CA GLU A 106 12.43 -2.73 11.06
C GLU A 106 13.14 -3.75 10.15
N ARG A 107 12.52 -4.91 9.89
CA ARG A 107 13.06 -5.91 8.93
C ARG A 107 13.07 -5.36 7.51
N ALA A 108 12.00 -4.71 7.08
CA ALA A 108 11.91 -4.08 5.77
C ALA A 108 13.04 -3.04 5.59
N LEU A 109 13.30 -2.21 6.58
CA LEU A 109 14.40 -1.25 6.57
C LEU A 109 15.77 -1.94 6.52
N ALA A 110 15.96 -3.02 7.30
CA ALA A 110 17.21 -3.78 7.34
C ALA A 110 17.49 -4.53 6.03
N SER A 111 16.48 -4.81 5.21
CA SER A 111 16.63 -5.52 3.94
C SER A 111 17.44 -4.73 2.89
N ARG A 112 17.49 -3.41 3.02
CA ARG A 112 18.21 -2.49 2.11
C ARG A 112 17.87 -2.65 0.63
N THR A 113 16.69 -3.12 0.33
CA THR A 113 16.15 -3.26 -1.02
C THR A 113 14.76 -2.61 -1.12
N VAL A 114 14.07 -2.80 -2.24
CA VAL A 114 12.65 -2.46 -2.32
C VAL A 114 11.88 -3.43 -1.45
N ALA A 115 11.11 -2.91 -0.51
CA ALA A 115 10.35 -3.72 0.44
C ALA A 115 8.85 -3.40 0.38
N CYS A 116 8.02 -4.41 0.61
CA CYS A 116 6.58 -4.27 0.75
C CYS A 116 6.11 -4.90 2.06
N VAL A 117 5.53 -4.10 2.94
CA VAL A 117 4.85 -4.56 4.15
C VAL A 117 3.35 -4.46 3.90
N ASN A 118 2.71 -5.61 3.71
CA ASN A 118 1.26 -5.73 3.43
C ASN A 118 0.52 -5.89 4.76
N VAL A 119 -0.08 -4.80 5.25
CA VAL A 119 -0.79 -4.74 6.54
C VAL A 119 -2.27 -4.99 6.29
N MET A 120 -2.79 -6.11 6.80
CA MET A 120 -4.21 -6.41 6.72
C MET A 120 -4.98 -5.48 7.65
N LEU A 121 -5.99 -4.81 7.10
CA LEU A 121 -6.85 -3.89 7.83
C LEU A 121 -8.23 -4.53 8.05
N ASP A 122 -8.90 -4.11 9.11
CA ASP A 122 -10.31 -4.42 9.31
C ASP A 122 -11.16 -3.55 8.36
N PRO A 123 -11.86 -4.15 7.37
CA PRO A 123 -12.69 -3.41 6.43
C PRO A 123 -13.91 -2.74 7.09
N GLN A 124 -14.24 -3.13 8.33
CA GLN A 124 -15.34 -2.56 9.10
C GLN A 124 -14.88 -1.50 10.11
N ALA A 125 -13.57 -1.26 10.19
CA ALA A 125 -13.06 -0.26 11.10
C ALA A 125 -13.67 1.13 10.79
N PRO A 126 -14.15 1.87 11.81
CA PRO A 126 -14.76 3.16 11.57
C PRO A 126 -13.73 4.15 11.04
N VAL A 127 -14.04 4.76 9.90
CA VAL A 127 -13.23 5.86 9.36
C VAL A 127 -13.60 7.12 10.12
N THR A 128 -12.64 7.71 10.83
CA THR A 128 -12.87 8.98 11.53
C THR A 128 -13.13 10.09 10.52
N ALA A 129 -14.16 10.91 10.79
CA ALA A 129 -14.65 11.94 9.87
C ALA A 129 -13.56 12.91 9.34
N GLY A 130 -12.45 13.10 10.07
CA GLY A 130 -11.31 13.90 9.62
C GLY A 130 -10.44 13.24 8.56
N ALA A 131 -10.54 11.93 8.35
CA ALA A 131 -9.73 11.19 7.37
C ALA A 131 -10.30 11.25 5.95
N MET A 132 -11.56 11.61 5.78
CA MET A 132 -12.22 11.55 4.48
C MET A 132 -12.08 12.83 3.64
N GLY A 133 -11.60 13.94 4.17
CA GLY A 133 -11.37 15.18 3.40
C GLY A 133 -12.61 15.77 2.70
N TYR A 134 -13.77 15.14 2.84
CA TYR A 134 -15.06 15.56 2.34
C TYR A 134 -15.93 15.97 3.53
N ALA A 135 -15.77 17.21 3.98
CA ALA A 135 -16.83 17.85 4.71
C ALA A 135 -17.99 18.03 3.73
N VAL A 136 -19.07 17.31 3.94
CA VAL A 136 -20.36 17.58 3.32
C VAL A 136 -21.00 18.70 4.11
#